data_244f7af176088af5570dcd54eb333687
#
_entry.id   244f7af176088af5570dcd54eb333687
#
_cell.length_a   1.000
_cell.length_b   1.000
_cell.length_c   1.000
_cell.angle_alpha   90.00
_cell.angle_beta   90.00
_cell.angle_gamma   90.00
#
_symmetry.space_group_name_H-M   'P 1'
#
loop_
_entity.id
_entity.type
_entity.pdbx_description
1 polymer ?
#
loop_
_entity_poly.entity_id
_entity_poly.type
_entity_poly.pdbx_seq_one_letter_code
_entity_poly.pdbx_strand_id
1 'polypeptide(L)'
;MELGGAETSLLGLLYSLDYSRVSVDLFLYRQGGELLPMLPPQVHLLPEDPRYRALVTPIAEAIRKGHLCIAAARVWAKVVTRIRDRRSHFTDYGYVLKCRAHAYATRFLPSLQGTYDLAISFNDPHWILSRKTNAPEKLGWFHTDFSKITPDESMEERSWAGCTRIITVSKACKDAFDRGHPTLRDRSIVIENILAKPFIEKQVAAFSPEVEMPKDGCIRLLSVGRFCEAKNFDNVP
;
A
#
# COMPACT_ATOMS: atom_id res chain seq x y z
N MET A 1 -8.01 -6.87 -1.84
CA MET A 1 -8.15 -5.54 -2.48
C MET A 1 -9.48 -4.93 -2.04
N GLU A 2 -9.45 -4.25 -0.92
CA GLU A 2 -10.61 -3.53 -0.37
C GLU A 2 -10.79 -2.19 -1.11
N LEU A 3 -11.90 -1.48 -0.89
CA LEU A 3 -12.07 -0.13 -1.44
C LEU A 3 -11.12 0.86 -0.75
N GLY A 4 -10.12 1.33 -1.49
CA GLY A 4 -9.11 2.26 -1.01
C GLY A 4 -8.41 3.00 -2.14
N GLY A 5 -7.83 4.18 -1.82
CA GLY A 5 -7.16 5.01 -2.83
C GLY A 5 -5.94 4.35 -3.47
N ALA A 6 -5.16 3.60 -2.69
CA ALA A 6 -4.00 2.88 -3.22
C ALA A 6 -4.43 1.73 -4.15
N GLU A 7 -5.47 0.98 -3.77
CA GLU A 7 -5.99 -0.13 -4.57
C GLU A 7 -6.64 0.37 -5.87
N THR A 8 -7.36 1.48 -5.82
CA THR A 8 -7.93 2.11 -7.02
C THR A 8 -6.82 2.63 -7.94
N SER A 9 -5.77 3.22 -7.37
CA SER A 9 -4.59 3.66 -8.13
C SER A 9 -3.83 2.48 -8.76
N LEU A 10 -3.74 1.33 -8.05
CA LEU A 10 -3.18 0.11 -8.62
C LEU A 10 -3.99 -0.37 -9.83
N LEU A 11 -5.32 -0.36 -9.73
CA LEU A 11 -6.17 -0.68 -10.89
C LEU A 11 -5.91 0.28 -12.05
N GLY A 12 -5.79 1.59 -11.76
CA GLY A 12 -5.45 2.60 -12.77
C GLY A 12 -4.15 2.26 -13.50
N LEU A 13 -3.11 1.94 -12.75
CA LEU A 13 -1.82 1.53 -13.30
C LEU A 13 -1.99 0.26 -14.16
N LEU A 14 -2.63 -0.78 -13.64
CA LEU A 14 -2.81 -2.05 -14.33
C LEU A 14 -3.61 -1.89 -15.65
N TYR A 15 -4.66 -1.07 -15.66
CA TYR A 15 -5.43 -0.78 -16.88
C TYR A 15 -4.68 0.07 -17.91
N SER A 16 -3.62 0.76 -17.52
CA SER A 16 -2.82 1.61 -18.42
C SER A 16 -1.66 0.88 -19.10
N LEU A 17 -1.37 -0.36 -18.69
CA LEU A 17 -0.25 -1.13 -19.21
C LEU A 17 -0.55 -1.71 -20.60
N ASP A 18 0.46 -1.72 -21.45
CA ASP A 18 0.44 -2.40 -22.74
C ASP A 18 0.87 -3.87 -22.57
N TYR A 19 -0.11 -4.75 -22.41
CA TYR A 19 0.12 -6.20 -22.22
C TYR A 19 0.67 -6.93 -23.43
N SER A 20 0.82 -6.27 -24.58
CA SER A 20 1.60 -6.83 -25.71
C SER A 20 3.11 -6.75 -25.46
N ARG A 21 3.54 -5.88 -24.53
CA ARG A 21 4.93 -5.61 -24.19
C ARG A 21 5.35 -6.09 -22.81
N VAL A 22 4.40 -6.25 -21.89
CA VAL A 22 4.70 -6.61 -20.49
C VAL A 22 3.79 -7.75 -20.04
N SER A 23 4.34 -8.66 -19.25
CA SER A 23 3.61 -9.66 -18.47
C SER A 23 3.60 -9.24 -17.01
N VAL A 24 2.46 -9.35 -16.34
CA VAL A 24 2.29 -8.86 -14.96
C VAL A 24 1.83 -9.99 -14.06
N ASP A 25 2.67 -10.32 -13.08
CA ASP A 25 2.32 -11.14 -11.93
C ASP A 25 1.93 -10.25 -10.75
N LEU A 26 0.74 -10.41 -10.21
CA LEU A 26 0.28 -9.70 -9.03
C LEU A 26 0.31 -10.61 -7.80
N PHE A 27 1.08 -10.24 -6.78
CA PHE A 27 1.10 -10.94 -5.50
C PHE A 27 0.38 -10.14 -4.43
N LEU A 28 -0.60 -10.74 -3.78
CA LEU A 28 -1.35 -10.16 -2.67
C LEU A 28 -1.12 -10.98 -1.40
N TYR A 29 -0.88 -10.31 -0.26
CA TYR A 29 -0.74 -11.00 1.02
C TYR A 29 -2.02 -11.71 1.47
N ARG A 30 -3.17 -11.17 1.06
CA ARG A 30 -4.49 -11.76 1.23
C ARG A 30 -5.32 -11.48 -0.01
N GLN A 31 -5.85 -12.51 -0.60
CA GLN A 31 -6.79 -12.40 -1.71
C GLN A 31 -8.21 -12.20 -1.16
N GLY A 32 -8.90 -11.23 -1.72
CA GLY A 32 -10.26 -10.86 -1.34
C GLY A 32 -10.51 -9.36 -1.50
N GLY A 33 -11.73 -8.95 -1.20
CA GLY A 33 -12.19 -7.57 -1.33
C GLY A 33 -12.86 -7.26 -2.65
N GLU A 34 -13.59 -6.16 -2.68
CA GLU A 34 -14.51 -5.80 -3.77
C GLU A 34 -13.79 -5.46 -5.09
N LEU A 35 -12.55 -5.00 -5.03
CA LEU A 35 -11.78 -4.65 -6.21
C LEU A 35 -11.04 -5.82 -6.86
N LEU A 36 -10.96 -6.97 -6.20
CA LEU A 36 -10.26 -8.13 -6.75
C LEU A 36 -10.87 -8.65 -8.07
N PRO A 37 -12.22 -8.77 -8.22
CA PRO A 37 -12.84 -9.18 -9.48
C PRO A 37 -12.70 -8.16 -10.61
N MET A 38 -12.18 -6.97 -10.32
CA MET A 38 -12.02 -5.87 -11.27
C MET A 38 -10.61 -5.78 -11.86
N LEU A 39 -9.75 -6.74 -11.54
CA LEU A 39 -8.44 -6.84 -12.17
C LEU A 39 -8.55 -7.05 -13.68
N PRO A 40 -7.67 -6.44 -14.49
CA PRO A 40 -7.56 -6.75 -15.90
C PRO A 40 -7.33 -8.27 -16.10
N PRO A 41 -7.99 -8.91 -17.06
CA PRO A 41 -7.87 -10.37 -17.28
C PRO A 41 -6.46 -10.81 -17.70
N GLN A 42 -5.62 -9.87 -18.13
CA GLN A 42 -4.22 -10.14 -18.51
C GLN A 42 -3.29 -10.24 -17.30
N VAL A 43 -3.73 -9.79 -16.11
CA VAL A 43 -2.93 -9.87 -14.89
C VAL A 43 -2.97 -11.28 -14.33
N HIS A 44 -1.82 -11.90 -14.20
CA HIS A 44 -1.69 -13.20 -13.56
C HIS A 44 -1.64 -13.01 -12.03
N LEU A 45 -2.69 -13.43 -11.34
CA LEU A 45 -2.76 -13.39 -9.89
C LEU A 45 -2.01 -14.61 -9.31
N LEU A 46 -0.90 -14.35 -8.65
CA LEU A 46 -0.11 -15.40 -7.98
C LEU A 46 -0.88 -16.01 -6.80
N PRO A 47 -0.69 -17.30 -6.49
CA PRO A 47 -1.37 -17.95 -5.39
C PRO A 47 -1.05 -17.29 -4.03
N GLU A 48 -2.05 -17.26 -3.14
CA GLU A 48 -1.88 -16.76 -1.78
C GLU A 48 -0.96 -17.70 -0.97
N ASP A 49 0.04 -17.14 -0.29
CA ASP A 49 0.85 -17.91 0.67
C ASP A 49 0.37 -17.64 2.10
N PRO A 50 0.02 -18.68 2.87
CA PRO A 50 -0.50 -18.54 4.23
C PRO A 50 0.45 -17.79 5.18
N ARG A 51 1.77 -17.83 4.94
CA ARG A 51 2.76 -17.11 5.75
C ARG A 51 2.68 -15.61 5.52
N TYR A 52 2.50 -15.17 4.28
CA TYR A 52 2.28 -13.76 3.95
C TYR A 52 0.93 -13.27 4.47
N ARG A 53 -0.11 -14.08 4.36
CA ARG A 53 -1.42 -13.80 4.95
C ARG A 53 -1.33 -13.58 6.46
N ALA A 54 -0.48 -14.36 7.17
CA ALA A 54 -0.27 -14.20 8.60
C ALA A 54 0.32 -12.84 9.02
N LEU A 55 0.86 -12.04 8.10
CA LEU A 55 1.26 -10.65 8.36
C LEU A 55 0.07 -9.71 8.58
N VAL A 56 -1.04 -9.95 7.88
CA VAL A 56 -2.17 -9.01 7.77
C VAL A 56 -3.44 -9.50 8.47
N THR A 57 -3.45 -10.74 8.96
CA THR A 57 -4.56 -11.29 9.75
C THR A 57 -4.36 -11.05 11.26
N PRO A 58 -5.39 -11.20 12.11
CA PRO A 58 -5.23 -11.12 13.56
C PRO A 58 -4.14 -12.07 14.07
N ILE A 59 -3.35 -11.63 15.07
CA ILE A 59 -2.24 -12.44 15.63
C ILE A 59 -2.75 -13.79 16.17
N ALA A 60 -3.92 -13.81 16.80
CA ALA A 60 -4.54 -15.03 17.30
C ALA A 60 -4.83 -16.04 16.16
N GLU A 61 -5.23 -15.56 14.98
CA GLU A 61 -5.43 -16.43 13.81
C GLU A 61 -4.10 -16.97 13.29
N ALA A 62 -3.06 -16.14 13.25
CA ALA A 62 -1.72 -16.58 12.85
C ALA A 62 -1.19 -17.68 13.78
N ILE A 63 -1.41 -17.57 15.10
CA ILE A 63 -1.06 -18.60 16.09
C ILE A 63 -1.85 -19.88 15.83
N ARG A 64 -3.18 -19.78 15.70
CA ARG A 64 -4.06 -20.94 15.47
C ARG A 64 -3.69 -21.71 14.20
N LYS A 65 -3.19 -21.00 13.17
CA LYS A 65 -2.72 -21.60 11.91
C LYS A 65 -1.25 -22.06 11.94
N GLY A 66 -0.59 -22.02 13.11
CA GLY A 66 0.78 -22.52 13.28
C GLY A 66 1.89 -21.55 12.86
N HIS A 67 1.59 -20.31 12.50
CA HIS A 67 2.60 -19.31 12.10
C HIS A 67 3.25 -18.63 13.32
N LEU A 68 3.79 -19.43 14.25
CA LEU A 68 4.27 -18.95 15.55
C LEU A 68 5.41 -17.93 15.45
N CYS A 69 6.37 -18.14 14.54
CA CYS A 69 7.50 -17.23 14.37
C CYS A 69 7.05 -15.86 13.85
N ILE A 70 6.07 -15.84 12.93
CA ILE A 70 5.51 -14.59 12.40
C ILE A 70 4.70 -13.87 13.49
N ALA A 71 3.89 -14.63 14.24
CA ALA A 71 3.12 -14.11 15.38
C ALA A 71 4.06 -13.49 16.44
N ALA A 72 5.11 -14.22 16.84
CA ALA A 72 6.12 -13.74 17.78
C ALA A 72 6.83 -12.46 17.29
N ALA A 73 7.22 -12.40 16.01
CA ALA A 73 7.82 -11.21 15.40
C ALA A 73 6.87 -9.99 15.45
N ARG A 74 5.56 -10.21 15.21
CA ARG A 74 4.53 -9.15 15.30
C ARG A 74 4.29 -8.69 16.74
N VAL A 75 4.26 -9.63 17.70
CA VAL A 75 4.16 -9.28 19.14
C VAL A 75 5.39 -8.49 19.57
N TRP A 76 6.58 -8.92 19.19
CA TRP A 76 7.83 -8.20 19.48
C TRP A 76 7.84 -6.80 18.88
N ALA A 77 7.39 -6.68 17.62
CA ALA A 77 7.22 -5.37 16.98
C ALA A 77 6.31 -4.45 17.80
N LYS A 78 5.20 -4.96 18.33
CA LYS A 78 4.27 -4.21 19.19
C LYS A 78 4.93 -3.75 20.49
N VAL A 79 5.69 -4.62 21.15
CA VAL A 79 6.42 -4.28 22.38
C VAL A 79 7.45 -3.18 22.13
N VAL A 80 8.30 -3.39 21.12
CA VAL A 80 9.35 -2.40 20.77
C VAL A 80 8.75 -1.07 20.34
N THR A 81 7.67 -1.08 19.55
CA THR A 81 7.01 0.17 19.13
C THR A 81 6.47 0.91 20.34
N ARG A 82 5.79 0.22 21.26
CA ARG A 82 5.23 0.83 22.49
C ARG A 82 6.31 1.42 23.39
N ILE A 83 7.47 0.77 23.51
CA ILE A 83 8.59 1.28 24.31
C ILE A 83 9.18 2.52 23.64
N ARG A 84 9.38 2.50 22.33
CA ARG A 84 9.95 3.64 21.59
C ARG A 84 9.00 4.82 21.49
N ASP A 85 7.70 4.57 21.32
CA ASP A 85 6.67 5.62 21.25
C ASP A 85 6.66 6.51 22.49
N ARG A 86 6.94 5.95 23.67
CA ARG A 86 7.07 6.73 24.92
C ARG A 86 8.15 7.82 24.87
N ARG A 87 9.13 7.70 23.95
CA ARG A 87 10.23 8.63 23.77
C ARG A 87 10.08 9.49 22.51
N SER A 88 9.56 8.90 21.45
CA SER A 88 9.54 9.50 20.11
C SER A 88 8.19 10.10 19.75
N HIS A 89 7.10 9.75 20.47
CA HIS A 89 5.75 10.27 20.25
C HIS A 89 5.34 10.21 18.76
N PHE A 90 5.30 9.00 18.19
CA PHE A 90 4.95 8.80 16.79
C PHE A 90 3.54 9.30 16.48
N THR A 91 3.40 10.17 15.49
CA THR A 91 2.09 10.69 15.05
C THR A 91 1.19 9.60 14.47
N ASP A 92 1.77 8.61 13.77
CA ASP A 92 1.06 7.41 13.30
C ASP A 92 1.71 6.15 13.87
N TYR A 93 1.26 5.77 15.07
CA TYR A 93 1.70 4.54 15.74
C TYR A 93 1.42 3.29 14.89
N GLY A 94 0.28 3.26 14.18
CA GLY A 94 -0.13 2.12 13.34
C GLY A 94 0.83 1.90 12.17
N TYR A 95 1.25 2.97 11.53
CA TYR A 95 2.24 2.93 10.46
C TYR A 95 3.59 2.38 10.94
N VAL A 96 4.14 2.95 12.01
CA VAL A 96 5.43 2.51 12.58
C VAL A 96 5.38 1.06 13.04
N LEU A 97 4.27 0.64 13.66
CA LEU A 97 4.06 -0.76 14.06
C LEU A 97 4.03 -1.69 12.85
N LYS A 98 3.33 -1.31 11.78
CA LYS A 98 3.29 -2.08 10.52
C LYS A 98 4.69 -2.25 9.94
N CYS A 99 5.46 -1.17 9.83
CA CYS A 99 6.84 -1.20 9.33
C CYS A 99 7.73 -2.14 10.13
N ARG A 100 7.67 -2.10 11.47
CA ARG A 100 8.44 -3.01 12.33
C ARG A 100 7.98 -4.45 12.25
N ALA A 101 6.68 -4.69 12.22
CA ALA A 101 6.14 -6.04 12.08
C ALA A 101 6.63 -6.71 10.80
N HIS A 102 6.61 -5.98 9.68
CA HIS A 102 7.15 -6.47 8.41
C HIS A 102 8.67 -6.69 8.48
N ALA A 103 9.44 -5.73 9.03
CA ALA A 103 10.89 -5.86 9.17
C ALA A 103 11.29 -7.13 9.93
N TYR A 104 10.62 -7.41 11.05
CA TYR A 104 10.95 -8.57 11.90
C TYR A 104 10.42 -9.88 11.35
N ALA A 105 9.23 -9.87 10.71
CA ALA A 105 8.63 -11.08 10.18
C ALA A 105 9.23 -11.52 8.84
N THR A 106 9.80 -10.60 8.03
CA THR A 106 10.30 -10.90 6.68
C THR A 106 11.30 -12.06 6.66
N ARG A 107 12.12 -12.24 7.71
CA ARG A 107 13.08 -13.35 7.79
C ARG A 107 12.41 -14.73 7.81
N PHE A 108 11.17 -14.82 8.25
CA PHE A 108 10.39 -16.06 8.35
C PHE A 108 9.50 -16.30 7.12
N LEU A 109 9.52 -15.38 6.17
CA LEU A 109 8.78 -15.51 4.92
C LEU A 109 9.64 -16.17 3.85
N PRO A 110 9.05 -16.97 2.96
CA PRO A 110 9.76 -17.48 1.79
C PRO A 110 10.09 -16.35 0.81
N SER A 111 11.02 -16.59 -0.10
CA SER A 111 11.16 -15.75 -1.28
C SER A 111 9.99 -16.00 -2.23
N LEU A 112 9.55 -14.93 -2.91
CA LEU A 112 8.58 -15.07 -4.00
C LEU A 112 9.24 -15.81 -5.16
N GLN A 113 8.47 -16.70 -5.76
CA GLN A 113 8.95 -17.49 -6.89
C GLN A 113 9.03 -16.62 -8.15
N GLY A 114 9.92 -16.98 -9.06
CA GLY A 114 10.11 -16.27 -10.32
C GLY A 114 11.28 -15.28 -10.29
N THR A 115 11.68 -14.91 -11.51
CA THR A 115 12.66 -13.85 -11.79
C THR A 115 11.97 -12.83 -12.67
N TYR A 116 12.09 -11.58 -12.32
CA TYR A 116 11.40 -10.47 -12.94
C TYR A 116 12.41 -9.42 -13.41
N ASP A 117 12.13 -8.74 -14.51
CA ASP A 117 12.91 -7.57 -14.93
C ASP A 117 12.68 -6.39 -13.99
N LEU A 118 11.45 -6.28 -13.47
CA LEU A 118 11.01 -5.22 -12.59
C LEU A 118 10.10 -5.78 -11.49
N ALA A 119 10.36 -5.43 -10.24
CA ALA A 119 9.46 -5.69 -9.12
C ALA A 119 8.95 -4.37 -8.52
N ILE A 120 7.65 -4.29 -8.26
CA ILE A 120 7.00 -3.11 -7.70
C ILE A 120 6.35 -3.46 -6.37
N SER A 121 6.68 -2.73 -5.29
CA SER A 121 5.91 -2.74 -4.06
C SER A 121 5.03 -1.50 -4.04
N PHE A 122 3.73 -1.71 -4.30
CA PHE A 122 2.77 -0.61 -4.51
C PHE A 122 2.31 0.07 -3.22
N ASN A 123 2.68 -0.47 -2.06
CA ASN A 123 2.34 0.11 -0.75
C ASN A 123 3.42 -0.23 0.28
N ASP A 124 3.61 0.66 1.29
CA ASP A 124 4.57 0.43 2.37
C ASP A 124 4.22 -0.78 3.24
N PRO A 125 5.21 -1.31 3.93
CA PRO A 125 6.66 -1.13 3.85
C PRO A 125 7.30 -2.05 2.81
N HIS A 126 8.48 -1.69 2.28
CA HIS A 126 9.12 -2.35 1.12
C HIS A 126 10.10 -3.48 1.48
N TRP A 127 10.05 -4.02 2.70
CA TRP A 127 10.94 -5.10 3.15
C TRP A 127 10.85 -6.37 2.31
N ILE A 128 9.67 -6.69 1.81
CA ILE A 128 9.44 -7.88 0.98
C ILE A 128 10.03 -7.66 -0.42
N LEU A 129 9.80 -6.49 -0.99
CA LEU A 129 10.41 -6.10 -2.26
C LEU A 129 11.93 -6.25 -2.22
N SER A 130 12.58 -5.70 -1.19
CA SER A 130 14.04 -5.71 -1.10
C SER A 130 14.63 -7.09 -0.84
N ARG A 131 13.94 -7.94 -0.05
CA ARG A 131 14.52 -9.18 0.49
C ARG A 131 13.93 -10.47 -0.05
N LYS A 132 12.77 -10.42 -0.70
CA LYS A 132 12.00 -11.60 -1.09
C LYS A 132 11.65 -11.66 -2.57
N THR A 133 12.04 -10.65 -3.34
CA THR A 133 11.87 -10.66 -4.81
C THR A 133 13.21 -10.75 -5.51
N ASN A 134 13.24 -11.47 -6.62
CA ASN A 134 14.39 -11.56 -7.52
C ASN A 134 14.14 -10.68 -8.75
N ALA A 135 14.63 -9.46 -8.71
CA ALA A 135 14.55 -8.49 -9.80
C ALA A 135 15.73 -7.51 -9.72
N PRO A 136 16.36 -7.11 -10.82
CA PRO A 136 17.40 -6.07 -10.87
C PRO A 136 16.82 -4.69 -10.58
N GLU A 137 15.62 -4.39 -11.09
CA GLU A 137 14.91 -3.14 -10.84
C GLU A 137 13.82 -3.32 -9.79
N LYS A 138 13.81 -2.46 -8.77
CA LYS A 138 12.88 -2.52 -7.63
C LYS A 138 12.30 -1.15 -7.34
N LEU A 139 11.00 -0.99 -7.58
CA LEU A 139 10.29 0.27 -7.33
C LEU A 139 9.48 0.18 -6.04
N GLY A 140 9.78 1.07 -5.08
CA GLY A 140 8.94 1.30 -3.92
C GLY A 140 7.96 2.42 -4.21
N TRP A 141 6.65 2.17 -4.14
CA TRP A 141 5.61 3.17 -4.39
C TRP A 141 5.02 3.66 -3.07
N PHE A 142 4.86 4.98 -2.96
CA PHE A 142 4.48 5.65 -1.73
C PHE A 142 3.25 6.55 -1.94
N HIS A 143 2.20 6.31 -1.15
CA HIS A 143 0.90 6.98 -1.28
C HIS A 143 0.55 7.90 -0.11
N THR A 144 1.45 8.07 0.85
CA THR A 144 1.20 8.87 2.05
C THR A 144 2.01 10.17 2.02
N ASP A 145 1.50 11.21 2.65
CA ASP A 145 2.23 12.47 2.84
C ASP A 145 3.17 12.35 4.06
N PHE A 146 4.48 12.27 3.80
CA PHE A 146 5.50 12.18 4.85
C PHE A 146 5.53 13.38 5.78
N SER A 147 5.01 14.52 5.38
CA SER A 147 4.96 15.70 6.25
C SER A 147 4.02 15.51 7.44
N LYS A 148 3.11 14.53 7.36
CA LYS A 148 2.08 14.26 8.38
C LYS A 148 2.39 13.08 9.30
N ILE A 149 3.51 12.40 9.09
CA ILE A 149 3.90 11.24 9.89
C ILE A 149 5.28 11.47 10.50
N THR A 150 5.47 11.00 11.73
CA THR A 150 6.78 10.92 12.39
C THR A 150 7.23 9.46 12.34
N PRO A 151 8.01 9.06 11.33
CA PRO A 151 8.45 7.67 11.17
C PRO A 151 9.57 7.32 12.14
N ASP A 152 9.91 6.03 12.21
CA ASP A 152 11.21 5.61 12.72
C ASP A 152 12.23 5.72 11.58
N GLU A 153 12.93 6.84 11.48
CA GLU A 153 13.84 7.18 10.37
C GLU A 153 14.79 6.05 10.00
N SER A 154 15.43 5.45 11.01
CA SER A 154 16.39 4.36 10.78
C SER A 154 15.74 3.09 10.20
N MET A 155 14.47 2.87 10.50
CA MET A 155 13.69 1.75 9.98
C MET A 155 13.23 2.05 8.55
N GLU A 156 12.82 3.29 8.30
CA GLU A 156 12.41 3.77 6.97
C GLU A 156 13.56 3.69 5.98
N GLU A 157 14.71 4.28 6.26
CA GLU A 157 15.87 4.21 5.37
C GLU A 157 16.23 2.77 4.98
N ARG A 158 16.20 1.85 5.95
CA ARG A 158 16.46 0.43 5.68
C ARG A 158 15.37 -0.24 4.85
N SER A 159 14.11 0.19 4.97
CA SER A 159 12.99 -0.31 4.16
C SER A 159 13.17 0.09 2.70
N TRP A 160 13.62 1.34 2.46
CA TRP A 160 13.83 1.90 1.14
C TRP A 160 15.17 1.52 0.50
N ALA A 161 16.16 1.09 1.30
CA ALA A 161 17.53 0.84 0.85
C ALA A 161 17.62 -0.14 -0.33
N GLY A 162 16.70 -1.09 -0.41
CA GLY A 162 16.63 -2.07 -1.49
C GLY A 162 15.86 -1.62 -2.73
N CYS A 163 15.32 -0.40 -2.76
CA CYS A 163 14.64 0.15 -3.93
C CYS A 163 15.64 0.84 -4.87
N THR A 164 15.57 0.55 -6.15
CA THR A 164 16.36 1.26 -7.19
C THR A 164 15.73 2.61 -7.49
N ARG A 165 14.41 2.73 -7.40
CA ARG A 165 13.64 3.97 -7.49
C ARG A 165 12.54 3.99 -6.44
N ILE A 166 12.18 5.21 -6.04
CA ILE A 166 11.10 5.50 -5.08
C ILE A 166 10.08 6.38 -5.77
N ILE A 167 8.87 5.88 -5.88
CA ILE A 167 7.79 6.56 -6.59
C ILE A 167 6.93 7.31 -5.58
N THR A 168 6.77 8.61 -5.80
CA THR A 168 5.87 9.48 -5.06
C THR A 168 4.72 9.93 -5.98
N VAL A 169 3.53 10.10 -5.41
CA VAL A 169 2.30 10.35 -6.18
C VAL A 169 2.06 11.82 -6.52
N SER A 170 2.92 12.72 -6.05
CA SER A 170 2.87 14.15 -6.36
C SER A 170 4.19 14.83 -6.05
N LYS A 171 4.38 16.03 -6.59
CA LYS A 171 5.54 16.87 -6.28
C LYS A 171 5.61 17.20 -4.78
N ALA A 172 4.47 17.52 -4.15
CA ALA A 172 4.41 17.81 -2.72
C ALA A 172 4.87 16.60 -1.88
N CYS A 173 4.42 15.38 -2.22
CA CYS A 173 4.87 14.13 -1.58
C CYS A 173 6.37 13.91 -1.78
N LYS A 174 6.88 14.16 -3.00
CA LYS A 174 8.33 14.08 -3.28
C LYS A 174 9.12 15.05 -2.42
N ASP A 175 8.73 16.32 -2.39
CA ASP A 175 9.44 17.34 -1.64
C ASP A 175 9.43 17.04 -0.12
N ALA A 176 8.33 16.46 0.40
CA ALA A 176 8.25 16.02 1.79
C ALA A 176 9.16 14.81 2.06
N PHE A 177 9.16 13.82 1.16
CA PHE A 177 10.03 12.64 1.25
C PHE A 177 11.51 13.03 1.20
N ASP A 178 11.91 13.87 0.24
CA ASP A 178 13.30 14.31 0.04
C ASP A 178 13.85 15.10 1.24
N ARG A 179 12.98 15.87 1.93
CA ARG A 179 13.37 16.53 3.18
C ARG A 179 13.61 15.55 4.32
N GLY A 180 12.78 14.52 4.43
CA GLY A 180 12.92 13.50 5.48
C GLY A 180 14.04 12.49 5.20
N HIS A 181 14.36 12.27 3.93
CA HIS A 181 15.33 11.25 3.48
C HIS A 181 16.34 11.80 2.45
N PRO A 182 17.21 12.73 2.84
CA PRO A 182 18.16 13.38 1.91
C PRO A 182 19.05 12.39 1.15
N THR A 183 19.40 11.27 1.77
CA THR A 183 20.24 10.20 1.21
C THR A 183 19.57 9.42 0.08
N LEU A 184 18.24 9.49 -0.02
CA LEU A 184 17.42 8.77 -1.01
C LEU A 184 16.87 9.68 -2.11
N ARG A 185 17.14 10.99 -2.03
CA ARG A 185 16.58 12.01 -2.92
C ARG A 185 16.79 11.71 -4.40
N ASP A 186 17.99 11.26 -4.78
CA ASP A 186 18.35 11.00 -6.18
C ASP A 186 17.62 9.78 -6.77
N ARG A 187 16.98 8.98 -5.91
CA ARG A 187 16.17 7.83 -6.32
C ARG A 187 14.69 8.14 -6.39
N SER A 188 14.25 9.27 -5.83
CA SER A 188 12.84 9.63 -5.79
C SER A 188 12.40 10.30 -7.09
N ILE A 189 11.28 9.84 -7.64
CA ILE A 189 10.64 10.40 -8.83
C ILE A 189 9.13 10.52 -8.61
N VAL A 190 8.50 11.42 -9.36
CA VAL A 190 7.05 11.58 -9.33
C VAL A 190 6.41 10.78 -10.44
N ILE A 191 5.47 9.90 -10.08
CA ILE A 191 4.51 9.29 -11.00
C ILE A 191 3.14 9.48 -10.36
N GLU A 192 2.32 10.34 -10.94
CA GLU A 192 0.98 10.62 -10.45
C GLU A 192 0.06 9.40 -10.58
N ASN A 193 -0.96 9.34 -9.72
CA ASN A 193 -1.93 8.26 -9.78
C ASN A 193 -2.70 8.28 -11.09
N ILE A 194 -2.75 7.15 -11.76
CA ILE A 194 -3.48 6.97 -13.01
C ILE A 194 -4.92 6.62 -12.69
N LEU A 195 -5.86 7.35 -13.28
CA LEU A 195 -7.29 7.02 -13.18
C LEU A 195 -7.64 5.92 -14.18
N ALA A 196 -8.21 4.83 -13.67
CA ALA A 196 -8.72 3.74 -14.50
C ALA A 196 -10.03 4.16 -15.19
N LYS A 197 -9.95 4.90 -16.29
CA LYS A 197 -11.12 5.38 -17.03
C LYS A 197 -12.13 4.27 -17.35
N PRO A 198 -11.73 3.09 -17.89
CA PRO A 198 -12.67 2.00 -18.16
C PRO A 198 -13.37 1.47 -16.90
N PHE A 199 -12.66 1.46 -15.77
CA PHE A 199 -13.23 1.10 -14.49
C PHE A 199 -14.29 2.10 -14.03
N ILE A 200 -13.97 3.41 -14.10
CA ILE A 200 -14.90 4.49 -13.72
C ILE A 200 -16.15 4.45 -14.58
N GLU A 201 -16.01 4.33 -15.90
CA GLU A 201 -17.13 4.25 -16.85
C GLU A 201 -18.05 3.05 -16.56
N LYS A 202 -17.47 1.89 -16.25
CA LYS A 202 -18.24 0.70 -15.85
C LYS A 202 -19.02 0.93 -14.55
N GLN A 203 -18.41 1.61 -13.56
CA GLN A 203 -19.08 1.93 -12.30
C GLN A 203 -20.20 2.95 -12.49
N VAL A 204 -19.99 3.97 -13.32
CA VAL A 204 -21.02 4.96 -13.65
C VAL A 204 -22.22 4.30 -14.35
N ALA A 205 -21.98 3.33 -15.22
CA ALA A 205 -23.04 2.62 -15.94
C ALA A 205 -23.79 1.58 -15.08
N ALA A 206 -23.24 1.18 -13.93
CA ALA A 206 -23.82 0.12 -13.09
C ALA A 206 -25.02 0.59 -12.25
N PHE A 207 -25.20 1.90 -12.06
CA PHE A 207 -26.18 2.47 -11.14
C PHE A 207 -26.64 3.86 -11.61
N SER A 208 -27.94 4.15 -11.53
CA SER A 208 -28.49 5.50 -11.73
C SER A 208 -28.86 6.12 -10.39
N PRO A 209 -28.29 7.27 -10.00
CA PRO A 209 -28.59 7.92 -8.74
C PRO A 209 -29.90 8.75 -8.77
N GLU A 210 -30.68 8.69 -9.84
CA GLU A 210 -31.85 9.58 -10.03
C GLU A 210 -32.91 9.41 -8.99
N VAL A 211 -33.02 8.23 -8.36
CA VAL A 211 -34.00 7.97 -7.27
C VAL A 211 -33.54 8.66 -5.99
N GLU A 212 -32.26 8.53 -5.62
CA GLU A 212 -31.68 9.10 -4.39
C GLU A 212 -31.32 10.59 -4.57
N MET A 213 -31.00 11.00 -5.80
CA MET A 213 -30.60 12.36 -6.15
C MET A 213 -31.41 12.89 -7.34
N PRO A 214 -32.72 13.13 -7.17
CA PRO A 214 -33.56 13.61 -8.25
C PRO A 214 -33.14 15.00 -8.74
N LYS A 215 -33.37 15.28 -10.02
CA LYS A 215 -33.07 16.59 -10.66
C LYS A 215 -34.25 17.58 -10.33
N ASP A 216 -34.31 18.01 -9.09
CA ASP A 216 -35.39 18.90 -8.56
C ASP A 216 -34.96 20.38 -8.43
N GLY A 217 -33.83 20.76 -9.01
CA GLY A 217 -33.25 22.11 -8.95
C GLY A 217 -32.45 22.39 -7.68
N CYS A 218 -32.38 21.46 -6.73
CA CYS A 218 -31.55 21.62 -5.54
C CYS A 218 -30.05 21.40 -5.87
N ILE A 219 -29.19 22.21 -5.26
CA ILE A 219 -27.72 21.97 -5.26
C ILE A 219 -27.46 20.91 -4.20
N ARG A 220 -26.87 19.78 -4.62
CA ARG A 220 -26.45 18.71 -3.72
C ARG A 220 -24.95 18.63 -3.66
N LEU A 221 -24.40 18.65 -2.45
CA LEU A 221 -22.99 18.44 -2.18
C LEU A 221 -22.80 17.00 -1.70
N LEU A 222 -21.90 16.26 -2.35
CA LEU A 222 -21.54 14.90 -1.96
C LEU A 222 -20.08 14.86 -1.53
N SER A 223 -19.83 14.30 -0.35
CA SER A 223 -18.49 14.00 0.12
C SER A 223 -18.36 12.51 0.40
N VAL A 224 -17.28 11.90 -0.09
CA VAL A 224 -17.02 10.46 0.06
C VAL A 224 -15.69 10.24 0.73
N GLY A 225 -15.67 9.50 1.84
CA GLY A 225 -14.43 9.19 2.56
C GLY A 225 -14.69 8.43 3.86
N ARG A 226 -13.62 7.99 4.50
CA ARG A 226 -13.69 7.44 5.85
C ARG A 226 -13.93 8.55 6.86
N PHE A 227 -14.77 8.31 7.87
CA PHE A 227 -14.90 9.22 9.01
C PHE A 227 -13.63 9.15 9.86
N CYS A 228 -12.69 10.03 9.58
CA CYS A 228 -11.43 10.17 10.31
C CYS A 228 -10.91 11.60 10.14
N GLU A 229 -10.09 12.05 11.09
CA GLU A 229 -9.51 13.39 11.15
C GLU A 229 -8.84 13.79 9.82
N ALA A 230 -8.12 12.87 9.17
CA ALA A 230 -7.46 13.12 7.88
C ALA A 230 -8.41 13.47 6.73
N LYS A 231 -9.72 13.19 6.84
CA LYS A 231 -10.76 13.53 5.86
C LYS A 231 -11.55 14.79 6.20
N ASN A 232 -11.34 15.32 7.40
CA ASN A 232 -11.83 16.63 7.83
C ASN A 232 -13.34 16.85 7.64
N PHE A 233 -14.14 15.80 7.83
CA PHE A 233 -15.59 15.88 7.68
C PHE A 233 -16.25 16.84 8.70
N ASP A 234 -15.60 17.09 9.83
CA ASP A 234 -16.09 18.01 10.87
C ASP A 234 -16.14 19.46 10.38
N ASN A 235 -15.48 19.80 9.30
CA ASN A 235 -15.44 21.12 8.68
C ASN A 235 -16.20 21.18 7.33
N VAL A 236 -16.98 20.16 7.00
CA VAL A 236 -17.88 20.19 5.84
C VAL A 236 -19.19 20.84 6.31
N PRO A 237 -19.68 21.92 5.64
CA PRO A 237 -20.91 22.62 6.01
C PRO A 237 -22.15 21.75 5.87
#